data_4f2684261541b18ec5fe061bb7efccd4
#
_entry.id   4f2684261541b18ec5fe061bb7efccd4
#
_cell.length_a   1.000
_cell.length_b   1.000
_cell.length_c   1.000
_cell.angle_alpha   90.00
_cell.angle_beta   90.00
_cell.angle_gamma   90.00
#
_symmetry.space_group_name_H-M   'P 1'
#
loop_
_entity.id
_entity.type
_entity.pdbx_description
1 polymer ?
#
loop_
_entity_poly.entity_id
_entity_poly.type
_entity_poly.pdbx_seq_one_letter_code
_entity_poly.pdbx_strand_id
1 'polypeptide(L)'
;MEIHEGKPPQSWTYKKEGQLFEKDDVVEQFSPPRPRLMVLTSDKGWPYSWRENKPIVDCYVNCEVERAWRIVKDDLKGLSGTYGGYGPTLRQRILIGTPGIGKSMNAGSYLLYQLLHCNAEKIQVVVHCFGEGEAYVFDKTTKTVTKYVGSEASESVLSSLSERGMKGYIIYDVPTNEVQLPVIFAPPTGWGTIVLASPKVRNINEFLRQRVSHLIIMNCPEEMDVKAMCAWMKRDWTPQGQEKYWWMVSEQMIFLGPILRYIFDAKDFSKRYDELDRVLRSIKSRDDVVCVTREEIKAWFTENPFHKLICVKRKRGNLGTEDFRTDLLSRHLGRRVFSFVEKIIPINEFCGLQ
;
A
#
# COMPACT_ATOMS: atom_id res chain seq x y z
N MET A 1 14.18 -18.42 7.68
CA MET A 1 13.83 -17.48 6.60
C MET A 1 15.04 -16.58 6.42
N GLU A 2 15.74 -16.75 5.34
CA GLU A 2 16.85 -15.88 4.94
C GLU A 2 16.32 -14.77 4.06
N ILE A 3 16.76 -13.54 4.30
CA ILE A 3 16.33 -12.36 3.56
C ILE A 3 17.55 -11.67 3.01
N HIS A 4 17.58 -11.49 1.69
CA HIS A 4 18.63 -10.81 0.97
C HIS A 4 18.16 -9.44 0.49
N GLU A 5 19.02 -8.44 0.66
CA GLU A 5 18.79 -7.09 0.16
C GLU A 5 19.41 -6.93 -1.23
N GLY A 6 18.66 -6.40 -2.18
CA GLY A 6 19.09 -6.14 -3.53
C GLY A 6 18.63 -4.77 -4.04
N LYS A 7 19.30 -4.29 -5.07
CA LYS A 7 18.96 -3.02 -5.75
C LYS A 7 18.94 -3.25 -7.26
N PRO A 8 17.92 -2.76 -7.98
CA PRO A 8 17.89 -2.85 -9.42
C PRO A 8 19.04 -2.03 -10.06
N PRO A 9 19.54 -2.42 -11.24
CA PRO A 9 20.60 -1.69 -11.93
C PRO A 9 20.11 -0.28 -12.31
N GLN A 10 20.72 0.73 -11.69
CA GLN A 10 20.29 2.14 -11.84
C GLN A 10 20.54 2.70 -13.23
N SER A 11 21.59 2.24 -13.93
CA SER A 11 21.93 2.68 -15.29
C SER A 11 20.81 2.42 -16.29
N TRP A 12 20.07 1.32 -16.13
CA TRP A 12 18.97 0.98 -17.02
C TRP A 12 17.73 1.88 -16.80
N THR A 13 17.48 2.31 -15.60
CA THR A 13 16.33 3.15 -15.25
C THR A 13 16.49 4.62 -15.69
N TYR A 14 17.69 5.04 -16.10
CA TYR A 14 18.07 6.45 -16.32
C TYR A 14 18.43 6.85 -17.73
N LYS A 15 18.42 5.97 -18.74
CA LYS A 15 18.64 6.39 -20.12
C LYS A 15 17.47 7.25 -20.62
N LYS A 16 17.66 8.57 -20.56
CA LYS A 16 16.93 9.48 -21.43
C LYS A 16 17.58 9.39 -22.82
N GLU A 17 16.85 8.92 -23.80
CA GLU A 17 17.32 9.01 -25.17
C GLU A 17 17.62 10.47 -25.53
N GLY A 18 18.81 10.73 -26.04
CA GLY A 18 19.16 11.96 -26.74
C GLY A 18 19.93 13.04 -26.01
N GLN A 19 20.46 12.81 -24.80
CA GLN A 19 21.41 13.75 -24.17
C GLN A 19 22.65 13.06 -23.66
N LEU A 20 23.73 13.19 -24.41
CA LEU A 20 25.10 13.04 -23.92
C LEU A 20 25.39 14.28 -23.05
N PHE A 21 25.32 14.13 -21.75
CA PHE A 21 25.92 15.10 -20.84
C PHE A 21 27.35 14.65 -20.55
N GLU A 22 28.31 15.42 -21.00
CA GLU A 22 29.66 15.39 -20.46
C GLU A 22 29.59 15.68 -18.96
N LYS A 23 30.40 14.95 -18.19
CA LYS A 23 30.49 15.10 -16.74
C LYS A 23 30.94 16.52 -16.39
N ASP A 24 29.99 17.35 -16.05
CA ASP A 24 30.27 18.62 -15.37
C ASP A 24 29.65 18.52 -13.98
N ASP A 25 30.45 18.62 -12.93
CA ASP A 25 30.06 18.42 -11.51
C ASP A 25 28.93 19.37 -11.06
N VAL A 26 28.65 20.43 -11.82
CA VAL A 26 27.57 21.38 -11.55
C VAL A 26 26.19 20.84 -11.96
N VAL A 27 26.12 19.87 -12.87
CA VAL A 27 24.85 19.32 -13.40
C VAL A 27 24.24 18.27 -12.48
N GLU A 28 25.01 17.67 -11.58
CA GLU A 28 24.48 16.70 -10.59
C GLU A 28 23.46 17.31 -9.63
N GLN A 29 23.50 18.62 -9.39
CA GLN A 29 22.55 19.32 -8.49
C GLN A 29 21.14 19.45 -9.08
N PHE A 30 20.98 19.35 -10.39
CA PHE A 30 19.70 19.49 -11.09
C PHE A 30 19.14 18.19 -11.65
N SER A 31 19.84 17.07 -11.47
CA SER A 31 19.31 15.76 -11.84
C SER A 31 18.24 15.35 -10.84
N PRO A 32 17.05 14.91 -11.30
CA PRO A 32 16.05 14.40 -10.40
C PRO A 32 16.65 13.27 -9.56
N PRO A 33 16.36 13.22 -8.25
CA PRO A 33 16.92 12.21 -7.37
C PRO A 33 16.67 10.82 -7.94
N ARG A 34 17.71 10.00 -8.04
CA ARG A 34 17.59 8.63 -8.56
C ARG A 34 16.56 7.88 -7.75
N PRO A 35 15.59 7.21 -8.38
CA PRO A 35 14.59 6.44 -7.65
C PRO A 35 15.29 5.38 -6.82
N ARG A 36 15.06 5.40 -5.52
CA ARG A 36 15.55 4.39 -4.60
C ARG A 36 14.51 3.29 -4.51
N LEU A 37 14.74 2.21 -5.19
CA LEU A 37 14.05 0.96 -4.96
C LEU A 37 15.01 -0.01 -4.27
N MET A 38 14.64 -0.48 -3.09
CA MET A 38 15.25 -1.62 -2.44
C MET A 38 14.36 -2.83 -2.65
N VAL A 39 14.92 -3.99 -2.83
CA VAL A 39 14.18 -5.25 -2.92
C VAL A 39 14.67 -6.17 -1.81
N LEU A 40 13.74 -6.69 -1.02
CA LEU A 40 14.01 -7.74 -0.05
C LEU A 40 13.51 -9.06 -0.65
N THR A 41 14.41 -10.00 -0.84
CA THR A 41 14.08 -11.34 -1.36
C THR A 41 14.13 -12.36 -0.23
N SER A 42 13.03 -13.07 -0.01
CA SER A 42 12.93 -14.14 0.99
C SER A 42 12.89 -15.51 0.33
N ASP A 43 13.74 -16.44 0.78
CA ASP A 43 13.77 -17.82 0.33
C ASP A 43 12.45 -18.58 0.58
N LYS A 44 11.75 -18.21 1.65
CA LYS A 44 10.46 -18.80 2.07
C LYS A 44 9.24 -17.97 1.68
N GLY A 45 9.43 -16.86 0.97
CA GLY A 45 8.36 -15.90 0.72
C GLY A 45 7.96 -15.11 1.97
N TRP A 46 6.76 -14.57 1.98
CA TRP A 46 6.24 -13.65 2.97
C TRP A 46 4.85 -14.09 3.47
N PRO A 47 4.39 -13.70 4.67
CA PRO A 47 3.09 -14.11 5.20
C PRO A 47 1.92 -13.91 4.23
N TYR A 48 1.89 -12.78 3.52
CA TYR A 48 0.90 -12.53 2.48
C TYR A 48 0.96 -13.56 1.35
N SER A 49 2.17 -13.92 0.88
CA SER A 49 2.35 -14.93 -0.17
C SER A 49 1.98 -16.33 0.30
N TRP A 50 2.21 -16.64 1.57
CA TRP A 50 1.81 -17.93 2.17
C TRP A 50 0.29 -18.08 2.19
N ARG A 51 -0.41 -17.03 2.62
CA ARG A 51 -1.87 -17.00 2.64
C ARG A 51 -2.47 -17.15 1.24
N GLU A 52 -1.95 -16.40 0.28
CA GLU A 52 -2.43 -16.40 -1.10
C GLU A 52 -1.99 -17.66 -1.89
N ASN A 53 -1.16 -18.52 -1.29
CA ASN A 53 -0.54 -19.67 -1.93
C ASN A 53 0.14 -19.29 -3.26
N LYS A 54 0.89 -18.19 -3.25
CA LYS A 54 1.62 -17.66 -4.41
C LYS A 54 3.12 -17.66 -4.14
N PRO A 55 3.95 -18.03 -5.10
CA PRO A 55 5.41 -18.05 -4.94
C PRO A 55 6.00 -16.63 -5.07
N ILE A 56 5.55 -15.66 -4.25
CA ILE A 56 6.07 -14.30 -4.27
C ILE A 56 7.19 -14.20 -3.24
N VAL A 57 8.40 -14.06 -3.71
CA VAL A 57 9.62 -13.97 -2.89
C VAL A 57 10.12 -12.53 -2.72
N ASP A 58 9.86 -11.66 -3.69
CA ASP A 58 10.36 -10.29 -3.72
C ASP A 58 9.36 -9.30 -3.08
N CYS A 59 9.87 -8.51 -2.14
CA CYS A 59 9.18 -7.39 -1.52
C CYS A 59 9.81 -6.08 -2.02
N TYR A 60 9.04 -5.28 -2.72
CA TYR A 60 9.51 -4.01 -3.30
C TYR A 60 9.33 -2.85 -2.33
N VAL A 61 10.43 -2.24 -1.93
CA VAL A 61 10.46 -1.12 -0.99
C VAL A 61 10.75 0.17 -1.76
N ASN A 62 9.69 0.87 -2.16
CA ASN A 62 9.77 2.19 -2.75
C ASN A 62 9.67 3.28 -1.67
N CYS A 63 9.70 4.55 -2.07
CA CYS A 63 9.67 5.69 -1.15
C CYS A 63 8.42 5.71 -0.25
N GLU A 64 7.25 5.28 -0.73
CA GLU A 64 6.01 5.25 0.06
C GLU A 64 6.03 4.13 1.12
N VAL A 65 6.58 2.98 0.79
CA VAL A 65 6.78 1.86 1.73
C VAL A 65 7.79 2.26 2.81
N GLU A 66 8.93 2.85 2.42
CA GLU A 66 9.93 3.34 3.36
C GLU A 66 9.38 4.45 4.26
N ARG A 67 8.55 5.35 3.71
CA ARG A 67 7.90 6.41 4.47
C ARG A 67 6.96 5.85 5.55
N ALA A 68 6.15 4.85 5.21
CA ALA A 68 5.29 4.18 6.18
C ALA A 68 6.10 3.62 7.36
N TRP A 69 7.22 2.97 7.08
CA TRP A 69 8.12 2.51 8.13
C TRP A 69 8.71 3.65 8.97
N ARG A 70 9.14 4.76 8.35
CA ARG A 70 9.71 5.90 9.11
C ARG A 70 8.71 6.42 10.15
N ILE A 71 7.43 6.53 9.80
CA ILE A 71 6.38 6.96 10.72
C ILE A 71 6.27 5.98 11.89
N VAL A 72 6.20 4.68 11.61
CA VAL A 72 6.13 3.63 12.65
C VAL A 72 7.41 3.64 13.53
N LYS A 73 8.57 3.80 12.92
CA LYS A 73 9.86 3.89 13.63
C LYS A 73 9.92 5.07 14.59
N ASP A 74 9.36 6.21 14.20
CA ASP A 74 9.32 7.41 15.05
C ASP A 74 8.36 7.23 16.22
N ASP A 75 7.24 6.54 16.03
CA ASP A 75 6.36 6.13 17.13
C ASP A 75 7.09 5.22 18.14
N LEU A 76 7.90 4.28 17.63
CA LEU A 76 8.70 3.37 18.47
C LEU A 76 9.80 4.11 19.27
N LYS A 77 10.36 5.21 18.73
CA LYS A 77 11.34 6.04 19.47
C LYS A 77 10.67 6.84 20.59
N GLY A 78 9.45 7.33 20.38
CA GLY A 78 8.66 8.10 21.35
C GLY A 78 8.36 7.33 22.65
N LEU A 79 8.51 6.00 22.65
CA LEU A 79 8.41 5.15 23.84
C LEU A 79 9.48 5.41 24.93
N SER A 80 10.51 6.18 24.63
CA SER A 80 11.59 6.48 25.58
C SER A 80 11.28 7.68 26.47
N GLY A 81 10.14 8.38 26.28
CA GLY A 81 9.76 9.56 27.03
C GLY A 81 8.55 9.30 27.92
N THR A 82 8.73 9.29 29.22
CA THR A 82 7.64 9.35 30.21
C THR A 82 7.02 10.75 30.20
N TYR A 83 5.89 10.91 29.49
CA TYR A 83 5.01 12.07 29.67
C TYR A 83 3.76 11.63 30.42
N GLY A 84 3.64 12.10 31.68
CA GLY A 84 2.37 12.15 32.43
C GLY A 84 1.79 10.81 32.87
N GLY A 85 2.48 10.04 33.74
CA GLY A 85 1.83 9.05 34.63
C GLY A 85 1.19 7.80 34.05
N TYR A 86 0.89 7.78 32.76
CA TYR A 86 0.46 6.60 32.01
C TYR A 86 1.65 6.06 31.24
N GLY A 87 1.93 4.77 31.36
CA GLY A 87 3.05 4.13 30.67
C GLY A 87 3.04 4.42 29.17
N PRO A 88 4.19 4.33 28.46
CA PRO A 88 4.32 4.69 27.06
C PRO A 88 3.39 3.80 26.21
N THR A 89 2.33 4.40 25.67
CA THR A 89 1.38 3.70 24.81
C THR A 89 1.85 3.84 23.36
N LEU A 90 2.09 2.71 22.68
CA LEU A 90 2.37 2.70 21.25
C LEU A 90 1.17 3.24 20.46
N ARG A 91 1.46 4.14 19.52
CA ARG A 91 0.41 4.69 18.67
C ARG A 91 -0.16 3.61 17.75
N GLN A 92 -1.46 3.66 17.56
CA GLN A 92 -2.14 2.84 16.58
C GLN A 92 -2.22 3.57 15.24
N ARG A 93 -1.97 2.84 14.16
CA ARG A 93 -1.94 3.40 12.80
C ARG A 93 -2.89 2.65 11.88
N ILE A 94 -3.46 3.38 10.93
CA ILE A 94 -4.19 2.78 9.81
C ILE A 94 -3.50 3.23 8.53
N LEU A 95 -2.97 2.29 7.74
CA LEU A 95 -2.41 2.52 6.43
C LEU A 95 -3.46 2.29 5.36
N ILE A 96 -3.83 3.35 4.66
CA ILE A 96 -4.82 3.34 3.58
C ILE A 96 -4.14 3.61 2.25
N GLY A 97 -4.61 2.97 1.20
CA GLY A 97 -4.17 3.22 -0.17
C GLY A 97 -5.00 2.43 -1.18
N THR A 98 -4.87 2.76 -2.43
CA THR A 98 -5.58 2.11 -3.54
C THR A 98 -5.39 0.59 -3.50
N PRO A 99 -6.44 -0.21 -3.73
CA PRO A 99 -6.29 -1.66 -3.82
C PRO A 99 -5.32 -2.08 -4.94
N GLY A 100 -4.42 -3.03 -4.64
CA GLY A 100 -3.49 -3.58 -5.63
C GLY A 100 -2.14 -2.85 -5.79
N ILE A 101 -1.85 -1.81 -5.00
CA ILE A 101 -0.56 -1.07 -5.05
C ILE A 101 0.57 -1.68 -4.21
N GLY A 102 0.32 -2.80 -3.52
CA GLY A 102 1.35 -3.48 -2.72
C GLY A 102 1.29 -3.23 -1.21
N LYS A 103 0.16 -2.74 -0.64
CA LYS A 103 0.03 -2.54 0.81
C LYS A 103 0.37 -3.79 1.61
N SER A 104 -0.34 -4.88 1.37
CA SER A 104 -0.15 -6.14 2.10
C SER A 104 1.20 -6.78 1.78
N MET A 105 1.51 -6.92 0.48
CA MET A 105 2.74 -7.60 0.04
C MET A 105 3.99 -6.78 0.32
N ASN A 106 4.02 -5.50 -0.09
CA ASN A 106 5.23 -4.69 0.04
C ASN A 106 5.30 -4.00 1.41
N ALA A 107 4.30 -3.17 1.77
CA ALA A 107 4.36 -2.45 3.03
C ALA A 107 4.23 -3.39 4.24
N GLY A 108 3.31 -4.35 4.23
CA GLY A 108 3.15 -5.31 5.32
C GLY A 108 4.39 -6.18 5.54
N SER A 109 4.99 -6.69 4.47
CA SER A 109 6.21 -7.49 4.56
C SER A 109 7.43 -6.68 5.00
N TYR A 110 7.57 -5.44 4.52
CA TYR A 110 8.66 -4.56 4.94
C TYR A 110 8.52 -4.14 6.40
N LEU A 111 7.31 -3.80 6.84
CA LEU A 111 7.03 -3.51 8.25
C LEU A 111 7.38 -4.70 9.14
N LEU A 112 6.96 -5.90 8.75
CA LEU A 112 7.32 -7.13 9.45
C LEU A 112 8.85 -7.29 9.55
N TYR A 113 9.55 -7.17 8.42
CA TYR A 113 11.01 -7.25 8.37
C TYR A 113 11.67 -6.28 9.35
N GLN A 114 11.27 -5.03 9.31
CA GLN A 114 11.82 -3.98 10.14
C GLN A 114 11.50 -4.16 11.64
N LEU A 115 10.28 -4.58 11.97
CA LEU A 115 9.87 -4.87 13.35
C LEU A 115 10.63 -6.07 13.93
N LEU A 116 10.92 -7.08 13.11
CA LEU A 116 11.75 -8.22 13.53
C LEU A 116 13.20 -7.81 13.80
N HIS A 117 13.71 -6.77 13.13
CA HIS A 117 15.06 -6.24 13.32
C HIS A 117 15.15 -5.13 14.39
N CYS A 118 14.01 -4.68 14.93
CA CYS A 118 14.01 -3.77 16.08
C CYS A 118 14.58 -4.42 17.33
N ASN A 119 15.03 -3.58 18.30
CA ASN A 119 15.51 -4.08 19.60
C ASN A 119 14.44 -4.96 20.29
N ALA A 120 14.83 -6.17 20.70
CA ALA A 120 13.96 -7.14 21.37
C ALA A 120 13.40 -6.64 22.71
N GLU A 121 14.09 -5.73 23.42
CA GLU A 121 13.58 -5.12 24.65
C GLU A 121 12.30 -4.30 24.42
N LYS A 122 12.15 -3.74 23.21
CA LYS A 122 10.99 -2.94 22.81
C LYS A 122 9.88 -3.77 22.21
N ILE A 123 10.23 -4.77 21.39
CA ILE A 123 9.29 -5.64 20.68
C ILE A 123 9.85 -7.07 20.71
N GLN A 124 9.20 -7.95 21.46
CA GLN A 124 9.56 -9.36 21.60
C GLN A 124 8.83 -10.23 20.58
N VAL A 125 7.60 -9.83 20.22
CA VAL A 125 6.73 -10.58 19.32
C VAL A 125 6.14 -9.66 18.26
N VAL A 126 6.09 -10.14 17.02
CA VAL A 126 5.34 -9.50 15.93
C VAL A 126 4.25 -10.46 15.47
N VAL A 127 3.03 -9.99 15.42
CA VAL A 127 1.89 -10.79 14.95
C VAL A 127 1.37 -10.18 13.65
N HIS A 128 1.32 -10.99 12.59
CA HIS A 128 0.72 -10.60 11.31
C HIS A 128 -0.60 -11.33 11.14
N CYS A 129 -1.71 -10.61 11.31
CA CYS A 129 -3.07 -11.12 11.18
C CYS A 129 -3.63 -10.81 9.78
N PHE A 130 -4.37 -11.76 9.23
CA PHE A 130 -5.11 -11.61 7.96
C PHE A 130 -6.61 -11.77 8.22
N GLY A 131 -7.27 -10.69 8.62
CA GLY A 131 -8.62 -10.76 9.13
C GLY A 131 -8.69 -11.60 10.40
N GLU A 132 -9.85 -12.15 10.67
CA GLU A 132 -10.08 -13.00 11.84
C GLU A 132 -9.63 -14.47 11.61
N GLY A 133 -9.25 -14.83 10.37
CA GLY A 133 -9.05 -16.23 9.98
C GLY A 133 -7.65 -16.79 10.18
N GLU A 134 -6.62 -15.98 10.09
CA GLU A 134 -5.22 -16.43 10.17
C GLU A 134 -4.33 -15.43 10.88
N ALA A 135 -3.43 -15.91 11.74
CA ALA A 135 -2.38 -15.13 12.37
C ALA A 135 -1.04 -15.87 12.31
N TYR A 136 0.01 -15.15 11.98
CA TYR A 136 1.40 -15.62 12.06
C TYR A 136 2.09 -14.91 13.20
N VAL A 137 2.52 -15.66 14.20
CA VAL A 137 3.23 -15.15 15.39
C VAL A 137 4.72 -15.38 15.22
N PHE A 138 5.47 -14.30 15.18
CA PHE A 138 6.91 -14.27 15.10
C PHE A 138 7.48 -13.96 16.49
N ASP A 139 7.88 -14.98 17.22
CA ASP A 139 8.52 -14.83 18.52
C ASP A 139 10.03 -14.66 18.35
N LYS A 140 10.53 -13.47 18.68
CA LYS A 140 11.96 -13.12 18.54
C LYS A 140 12.81 -13.76 19.61
N THR A 141 12.23 -14.12 20.74
CA THR A 141 12.96 -14.71 21.88
C THR A 141 13.31 -16.16 21.60
N THR A 142 12.34 -16.91 21.05
CA THR A 142 12.51 -18.32 20.67
C THR A 142 12.94 -18.50 19.20
N LYS A 143 12.90 -17.42 18.40
CA LYS A 143 13.17 -17.43 16.94
C LYS A 143 12.25 -18.40 16.18
N THR A 144 11.00 -18.48 16.61
CA THR A 144 9.99 -19.34 16.00
C THR A 144 8.91 -18.54 15.27
N VAL A 145 8.30 -19.18 14.28
CA VAL A 145 7.10 -18.68 13.61
C VAL A 145 6.01 -19.73 13.76
N THR A 146 4.87 -19.32 14.31
CA THR A 146 3.72 -20.19 14.52
C THR A 146 2.51 -19.64 13.77
N LYS A 147 1.84 -20.49 13.01
CA LYS A 147 0.58 -20.17 12.33
C LYS A 147 -0.60 -20.59 13.21
N TYR A 148 -1.53 -19.67 13.40
CA TYR A 148 -2.83 -19.92 14.03
C TYR A 148 -3.94 -19.75 12.99
N VAL A 149 -4.94 -20.61 13.03
CA VAL A 149 -6.08 -20.60 12.10
C VAL A 149 -7.38 -20.57 12.90
N GLY A 150 -8.26 -19.64 12.53
CA GLY A 150 -9.52 -19.37 13.20
C GLY A 150 -9.45 -18.13 14.12
N SER A 151 -10.58 -17.45 14.28
CA SER A 151 -10.69 -16.22 15.10
C SER A 151 -10.37 -16.48 16.56
N GLU A 152 -10.97 -17.50 17.15
CA GLU A 152 -10.75 -17.87 18.56
C GLU A 152 -9.28 -18.19 18.86
N ALA A 153 -8.59 -18.91 17.97
CA ALA A 153 -7.18 -19.23 18.14
C ALA A 153 -6.30 -17.97 18.04
N SER A 154 -6.62 -17.05 17.12
CA SER A 154 -5.89 -15.81 16.92
C SER A 154 -6.06 -14.85 18.11
N GLU A 155 -7.27 -14.75 18.67
CA GLU A 155 -7.56 -13.91 19.85
C GLU A 155 -6.93 -14.51 21.12
N SER A 156 -7.08 -15.82 21.32
CA SER A 156 -6.52 -16.54 22.47
C SER A 156 -5.00 -16.38 22.54
N VAL A 157 -4.29 -16.47 21.40
CA VAL A 157 -2.83 -16.30 21.39
C VAL A 157 -2.42 -14.87 21.75
N LEU A 158 -3.14 -13.85 21.27
CA LEU A 158 -2.85 -12.45 21.63
C LEU A 158 -3.03 -12.20 23.12
N SER A 159 -4.13 -12.71 23.69
CA SER A 159 -4.40 -12.64 25.13
C SER A 159 -3.31 -13.34 25.94
N SER A 160 -2.96 -14.57 25.59
CA SER A 160 -1.91 -15.35 26.26
C SER A 160 -0.54 -14.67 26.21
N LEU A 161 -0.15 -14.10 25.07
CA LEU A 161 1.11 -13.36 24.93
C LEU A 161 1.13 -12.10 25.80
N SER A 162 0.00 -11.39 25.88
CA SER A 162 -0.16 -10.23 26.73
C SER A 162 -0.12 -10.55 28.22
N GLU A 163 -0.83 -11.61 28.65
CA GLU A 163 -0.83 -12.10 30.04
C GLU A 163 0.56 -12.52 30.51
N ARG A 164 1.37 -13.04 29.62
CA ARG A 164 2.80 -13.33 29.86
C ARG A 164 3.68 -12.08 29.93
N GLY A 165 3.10 -10.88 29.82
CA GLY A 165 3.80 -9.61 29.85
C GLY A 165 4.68 -9.34 28.63
N MET A 166 4.48 -10.03 27.51
CA MET A 166 5.28 -9.83 26.30
C MET A 166 4.91 -8.50 25.63
N LYS A 167 5.93 -7.79 25.15
CA LYS A 167 5.78 -6.57 24.35
C LYS A 167 5.70 -6.93 22.88
N GLY A 168 4.65 -6.50 22.21
CA GLY A 168 4.40 -6.90 20.83
C GLY A 168 3.97 -5.77 19.91
N TYR A 169 3.92 -6.12 18.63
CA TYR A 169 3.40 -5.27 17.56
C TYR A 169 2.51 -6.11 16.63
N ILE A 170 1.35 -5.56 16.26
CA ILE A 170 0.39 -6.25 15.39
C ILE A 170 0.34 -5.54 14.04
N ILE A 171 0.50 -6.31 12.98
CA ILE A 171 0.17 -5.93 11.61
C ILE A 171 -1.15 -6.62 11.27
N TYR A 172 -2.22 -5.86 11.10
CA TYR A 172 -3.55 -6.39 10.78
C TYR A 172 -3.91 -6.06 9.33
N ASP A 173 -3.97 -7.06 8.48
CA ASP A 173 -4.32 -6.93 7.08
C ASP A 173 -5.81 -7.21 6.88
N VAL A 174 -6.57 -6.16 6.53
CA VAL A 174 -8.02 -6.26 6.34
C VAL A 174 -8.30 -7.00 5.03
N PRO A 175 -9.03 -8.12 5.06
CA PRO A 175 -9.43 -8.84 3.86
C PRO A 175 -10.25 -7.97 2.90
N THR A 176 -10.15 -8.28 1.61
CA THR A 176 -10.83 -7.49 0.56
C THR A 176 -12.36 -7.59 0.59
N ASN A 177 -12.90 -8.62 1.21
CA ASN A 177 -14.34 -8.85 1.41
C ASN A 177 -14.88 -8.23 2.71
N GLU A 178 -14.01 -7.83 3.64
CA GLU A 178 -14.42 -7.14 4.85
C GLU A 178 -14.65 -5.65 4.58
N VAL A 179 -15.83 -5.19 4.97
CA VAL A 179 -16.27 -3.79 4.78
C VAL A 179 -16.15 -2.99 6.08
N GLN A 180 -15.89 -3.67 7.19
CA GLN A 180 -15.74 -3.04 8.51
C GLN A 180 -14.49 -3.56 9.20
N LEU A 181 -13.86 -2.69 10.00
CA LEU A 181 -12.82 -3.14 10.92
C LEU A 181 -13.48 -3.88 12.08
N PRO A 182 -12.95 -5.03 12.49
CA PRO A 182 -13.51 -5.76 13.62
C PRO A 182 -13.45 -4.91 14.89
N VAL A 183 -14.61 -4.67 15.49
CA VAL A 183 -14.74 -3.90 16.73
C VAL A 183 -14.06 -4.63 17.89
N ILE A 184 -14.01 -5.93 17.82
CA ILE A 184 -13.50 -6.85 18.85
C ILE A 184 -11.96 -6.91 18.85
N PHE A 185 -11.31 -6.55 17.74
CA PHE A 185 -9.85 -6.58 17.65
C PHE A 185 -9.22 -5.47 18.49
N ALA A 186 -9.17 -5.70 19.80
CA ALA A 186 -8.50 -4.82 20.75
C ALA A 186 -7.05 -5.31 20.93
N PRO A 187 -6.04 -4.57 20.45
CA PRO A 187 -4.66 -4.93 20.75
C PRO A 187 -4.47 -4.86 22.28
N PRO A 188 -3.64 -5.76 22.82
CA PRO A 188 -3.28 -5.71 24.25
C PRO A 188 -2.71 -4.34 24.63
N THR A 189 -2.92 -3.93 25.87
CA THR A 189 -2.40 -2.65 26.38
C THR A 189 -0.88 -2.59 26.22
N GLY A 190 -0.39 -1.50 25.66
CA GLY A 190 1.05 -1.29 25.42
C GLY A 190 1.58 -1.90 24.11
N TRP A 191 0.76 -2.62 23.35
CA TRP A 191 1.14 -3.13 22.03
C TRP A 191 0.91 -2.09 20.94
N GLY A 192 1.82 -2.04 19.96
CA GLY A 192 1.63 -1.26 18.74
C GLY A 192 0.75 -1.99 17.74
N THR A 193 0.04 -1.22 16.93
CA THR A 193 -0.80 -1.81 15.87
C THR A 193 -0.76 -0.95 14.62
N ILE A 194 -0.63 -1.59 13.48
CA ILE A 194 -0.91 -0.99 12.17
C ILE A 194 -1.93 -1.85 11.42
N VAL A 195 -2.98 -1.20 10.97
CA VAL A 195 -4.02 -1.81 10.15
C VAL A 195 -3.76 -1.46 8.69
N LEU A 196 -3.68 -2.46 7.82
CA LEU A 196 -3.57 -2.29 6.37
C LEU A 196 -4.96 -2.40 5.76
N ALA A 197 -5.52 -1.30 5.29
CA ALA A 197 -6.89 -1.25 4.82
C ALA A 197 -7.04 -0.67 3.41
N SER A 198 -8.14 -1.00 2.77
CA SER A 198 -8.61 -0.28 1.58
C SER A 198 -9.51 0.88 2.01
N PRO A 199 -9.70 1.92 1.16
CA PRO A 199 -10.62 3.01 1.48
C PRO A 199 -12.09 2.58 1.60
N LYS A 200 -12.43 1.34 1.21
CA LYS A 200 -13.78 0.78 1.30
C LYS A 200 -14.25 0.46 2.72
N VAL A 201 -13.34 0.44 3.67
CA VAL A 201 -13.68 0.16 5.07
C VAL A 201 -14.50 1.31 5.64
N ARG A 202 -15.75 1.04 6.01
CA ARG A 202 -16.74 2.07 6.36
C ARG A 202 -16.50 2.73 7.72
N ASN A 203 -16.01 1.97 8.68
CA ASN A 203 -15.88 2.43 10.07
C ASN A 203 -14.49 2.99 10.42
N ILE A 204 -13.69 3.40 9.41
CA ILE A 204 -12.35 3.95 9.65
C ILE A 204 -12.40 5.15 10.59
N ASN A 205 -13.32 6.10 10.37
CA ASN A 205 -13.42 7.30 11.20
C ASN A 205 -13.83 6.98 12.63
N GLU A 206 -14.68 5.99 12.84
CA GLU A 206 -15.06 5.52 14.16
C GLU A 206 -13.88 4.86 14.87
N PHE A 207 -13.17 3.98 14.19
CA PHE A 207 -11.95 3.34 14.68
C PHE A 207 -10.87 4.37 15.05
N LEU A 208 -10.68 5.42 14.24
CA LEU A 208 -9.74 6.50 14.51
C LEU A 208 -10.08 7.25 15.80
N ARG A 209 -11.38 7.54 16.03
CA ARG A 209 -11.84 8.26 17.24
C ARG A 209 -11.72 7.40 18.47
N GLN A 210 -12.18 6.16 18.43
CA GLN A 210 -12.19 5.25 19.57
C GLN A 210 -10.78 4.88 20.05
N ARG A 211 -9.81 4.83 19.13
CA ARG A 211 -8.47 4.28 19.37
C ARG A 211 -7.36 5.32 19.35
N VAL A 212 -7.68 6.63 19.22
CA VAL A 212 -6.66 7.69 19.05
C VAL A 212 -5.64 7.31 17.97
N SER A 213 -6.14 6.73 16.88
CA SER A 213 -5.33 6.23 15.77
C SER A 213 -5.04 7.36 14.78
N HIS A 214 -3.97 7.21 14.00
CA HIS A 214 -3.59 8.18 12.98
C HIS A 214 -3.46 7.49 11.61
N LEU A 215 -3.86 8.20 10.57
CA LEU A 215 -3.76 7.70 9.20
C LEU A 215 -2.34 7.77 8.67
N ILE A 216 -2.00 6.80 7.85
CA ILE A 216 -0.88 6.81 6.92
C ILE A 216 -1.48 6.56 5.54
N ILE A 217 -1.34 7.52 4.64
CA ILE A 217 -1.87 7.42 3.28
C ILE A 217 -0.75 7.01 2.33
N MET A 218 -0.90 5.85 1.72
CA MET A 218 0.04 5.33 0.73
C MET A 218 -0.43 5.68 -0.68
N ASN A 219 0.32 6.50 -1.40
CA ASN A 219 0.09 6.80 -2.80
C ASN A 219 0.36 5.58 -3.68
N CYS A 220 -0.16 5.60 -4.90
CA CYS A 220 0.29 4.69 -5.94
C CYS A 220 1.78 4.90 -6.21
N PRO A 221 2.54 3.86 -6.59
CA PRO A 221 3.95 4.00 -6.97
C PRO A 221 4.11 4.94 -8.17
N GLU A 222 5.23 5.63 -8.21
CA GLU A 222 5.58 6.48 -9.34
C GLU A 222 6.07 5.64 -10.54
N GLU A 223 6.06 6.22 -11.73
CA GLU A 223 6.51 5.57 -12.95
C GLU A 223 7.92 4.99 -12.81
N MET A 224 8.82 5.75 -12.20
CA MET A 224 10.21 5.32 -12.00
C MET A 224 10.33 4.17 -11.00
N ASP A 225 9.47 4.10 -9.99
CA ASP A 225 9.40 2.94 -9.09
C ASP A 225 9.02 1.68 -9.86
N VAL A 226 7.98 1.78 -10.70
CA VAL A 226 7.51 0.64 -11.52
C VAL A 226 8.59 0.22 -12.53
N LYS A 227 9.27 1.18 -13.15
CA LYS A 227 10.38 0.90 -14.07
C LYS A 227 11.52 0.15 -13.36
N ALA A 228 11.86 0.58 -12.15
CA ALA A 228 12.87 -0.13 -11.34
C ALA A 228 12.43 -1.54 -10.95
N MET A 229 11.13 -1.74 -10.63
CA MET A 229 10.58 -3.08 -10.40
C MET A 229 10.71 -3.97 -11.65
N CYS A 230 10.40 -3.43 -12.84
CA CYS A 230 10.59 -4.15 -14.11
C CYS A 230 12.05 -4.56 -14.34
N ALA A 231 12.98 -3.65 -14.08
CA ALA A 231 14.42 -3.92 -14.20
C ALA A 231 14.85 -5.07 -13.26
N TRP A 232 14.35 -5.08 -12.02
CA TRP A 232 14.62 -6.16 -11.08
C TRP A 232 13.99 -7.49 -11.53
N MET A 233 12.71 -7.48 -11.89
CA MET A 233 11.97 -8.68 -12.30
C MET A 233 12.58 -9.36 -13.52
N LYS A 234 13.20 -8.58 -14.40
CA LYS A 234 13.84 -9.05 -15.66
C LYS A 234 15.36 -8.89 -15.66
N ARG A 235 15.98 -8.87 -14.48
CA ARG A 235 17.42 -8.64 -14.31
C ARG A 235 18.31 -9.63 -15.09
N ASP A 236 17.80 -10.84 -15.32
CA ASP A 236 18.50 -11.89 -16.06
C ASP A 236 18.23 -11.86 -17.59
N TRP A 237 17.40 -10.92 -18.04
CA TRP A 237 17.10 -10.77 -19.47
C TRP A 237 18.11 -9.84 -20.15
N THR A 238 18.18 -9.94 -21.49
CA THR A 238 18.97 -8.98 -22.29
C THR A 238 18.42 -7.56 -22.12
N PRO A 239 19.26 -6.51 -22.30
CA PRO A 239 18.79 -5.11 -22.24
C PRO A 239 17.60 -4.83 -23.16
N GLN A 240 17.58 -5.38 -24.38
CA GLN A 240 16.46 -5.24 -25.31
C GLN A 240 15.19 -5.95 -24.79
N GLY A 241 15.35 -7.11 -24.14
CA GLY A 241 14.23 -7.82 -23.51
C GLY A 241 13.64 -7.04 -22.34
N GLN A 242 14.49 -6.44 -21.49
CA GLN A 242 14.07 -5.57 -20.38
C GLN A 242 13.33 -4.34 -20.89
N GLU A 243 13.84 -3.69 -21.94
CA GLU A 243 13.22 -2.53 -22.55
C GLU A 243 11.85 -2.87 -23.14
N LYS A 244 11.75 -3.97 -23.89
CA LYS A 244 10.46 -4.44 -24.43
C LYS A 244 9.44 -4.72 -23.32
N TYR A 245 9.87 -5.33 -22.22
CA TYR A 245 9.00 -5.58 -21.06
C TYR A 245 8.55 -4.27 -20.42
N TRP A 246 9.47 -3.32 -20.24
CA TRP A 246 9.12 -2.00 -19.72
C TRP A 246 8.11 -1.27 -20.62
N TRP A 247 8.30 -1.30 -21.95
CA TRP A 247 7.34 -0.70 -22.88
C TRP A 247 5.94 -1.28 -22.69
N MET A 248 5.80 -2.59 -22.60
CA MET A 248 4.53 -3.26 -22.33
C MET A 248 3.91 -2.77 -21.01
N VAL A 249 4.68 -2.74 -19.92
CA VAL A 249 4.18 -2.32 -18.60
C VAL A 249 3.83 -0.83 -18.60
N SER A 250 4.61 0.03 -19.23
CA SER A 250 4.34 1.46 -19.31
C SER A 250 3.05 1.76 -20.09
N GLU A 251 2.80 1.03 -21.17
CA GLU A 251 1.54 1.12 -21.91
C GLU A 251 0.36 0.69 -21.03
N GLN A 252 0.48 -0.43 -20.32
CA GLN A 252 -0.55 -0.88 -19.38
C GLN A 252 -0.83 0.14 -18.26
N MET A 253 0.21 0.85 -17.78
CA MET A 253 0.05 1.94 -16.81
C MET A 253 -0.71 3.14 -17.36
N ILE A 254 -0.56 3.47 -18.65
CA ILE A 254 -1.33 4.55 -19.29
C ILE A 254 -2.82 4.25 -19.20
N PHE A 255 -3.21 3.00 -19.39
CA PHE A 255 -4.61 2.58 -19.37
C PHE A 255 -5.17 2.40 -17.95
N LEU A 256 -4.47 1.66 -17.07
CA LEU A 256 -4.98 1.24 -15.76
C LEU A 256 -4.46 2.07 -14.58
N GLY A 257 -3.49 2.97 -14.81
CA GLY A 257 -2.70 3.56 -13.72
C GLY A 257 -1.67 2.56 -13.14
N PRO A 258 -0.84 3.00 -12.20
CA PRO A 258 0.24 2.19 -11.63
C PRO A 258 -0.25 1.21 -10.56
N ILE A 259 -1.19 0.33 -10.94
CA ILE A 259 -1.75 -0.69 -10.05
C ILE A 259 -1.00 -1.99 -10.25
N LEU A 260 0.00 -2.23 -9.39
CA LEU A 260 0.99 -3.31 -9.52
C LEU A 260 0.37 -4.69 -9.78
N ARG A 261 -0.80 -4.96 -9.19
CA ARG A 261 -1.52 -6.24 -9.36
C ARG A 261 -1.86 -6.56 -10.80
N TYR A 262 -2.02 -5.54 -11.65
CA TYR A 262 -2.57 -5.71 -13.00
C TYR A 262 -1.63 -5.31 -14.13
N ILE A 263 -0.52 -4.60 -13.84
CA ILE A 263 0.33 -4.03 -14.88
C ILE A 263 1.56 -4.87 -15.24
N PHE A 264 1.84 -5.95 -14.52
CA PHE A 264 3.02 -6.80 -14.78
C PHE A 264 2.72 -8.04 -15.61
N ASP A 265 1.45 -8.37 -15.80
CA ASP A 265 1.01 -9.53 -16.55
C ASP A 265 -0.09 -9.15 -17.56
N ALA A 266 0.06 -9.58 -18.81
CA ALA A 266 -0.86 -9.22 -19.88
C ALA A 266 -2.28 -9.81 -19.68
N LYS A 267 -2.39 -10.97 -19.04
CA LYS A 267 -3.69 -11.62 -18.79
C LYS A 267 -4.45 -10.88 -17.68
N ASP A 268 -3.77 -10.53 -16.60
CA ASP A 268 -4.36 -9.74 -15.50
C ASP A 268 -4.74 -8.34 -15.97
N PHE A 269 -3.91 -7.74 -16.84
CA PHE A 269 -4.20 -6.48 -17.50
C PHE A 269 -5.48 -6.56 -18.34
N SER A 270 -5.57 -7.52 -19.27
CA SER A 270 -6.74 -7.66 -20.15
C SER A 270 -8.03 -7.82 -19.36
N LYS A 271 -8.02 -8.72 -18.36
CA LYS A 271 -9.17 -8.94 -17.48
C LYS A 271 -9.60 -7.66 -16.76
N ARG A 272 -8.65 -6.89 -16.26
CA ARG A 272 -8.93 -5.64 -15.55
C ARG A 272 -9.41 -4.55 -16.51
N TYR A 273 -8.82 -4.45 -17.68
CA TYR A 273 -9.20 -3.49 -18.70
C TYR A 273 -10.67 -3.69 -19.14
N ASP A 274 -11.08 -4.94 -19.40
CA ASP A 274 -12.46 -5.28 -19.75
C ASP A 274 -13.43 -4.96 -18.59
N GLU A 275 -12.98 -5.16 -17.35
CA GLU A 275 -13.77 -4.78 -16.17
C GLU A 275 -13.98 -3.27 -16.11
N LEU A 276 -12.93 -2.47 -16.31
CA LEU A 276 -13.03 -1.01 -16.32
C LEU A 276 -13.88 -0.50 -17.49
N ASP A 277 -13.80 -1.13 -18.65
CA ASP A 277 -14.63 -0.79 -19.79
C ASP A 277 -16.13 -1.00 -19.48
N ARG A 278 -16.49 -2.11 -18.82
CA ARG A 278 -17.86 -2.34 -18.34
C ARG A 278 -18.32 -1.29 -17.32
N VAL A 279 -17.44 -0.91 -16.40
CA VAL A 279 -17.73 0.12 -15.40
C VAL A 279 -17.93 1.48 -16.07
N LEU A 280 -17.10 1.86 -17.03
CA LEU A 280 -17.27 3.11 -17.80
C LEU A 280 -18.62 3.14 -18.55
N ARG A 281 -19.02 2.03 -19.16
CA ARG A 281 -20.31 1.93 -19.86
C ARG A 281 -21.52 1.96 -18.92
N SER A 282 -21.31 1.74 -17.63
CA SER A 282 -22.40 1.84 -16.64
C SER A 282 -22.65 3.27 -16.15
N ILE A 283 -21.83 4.24 -16.52
CA ILE A 283 -22.05 5.67 -16.25
C ILE A 283 -23.20 6.17 -17.13
N LYS A 284 -24.35 6.50 -16.51
CA LYS A 284 -25.57 6.89 -17.24
C LYS A 284 -26.18 8.20 -16.76
N SER A 285 -25.78 8.70 -15.60
CA SER A 285 -26.39 9.86 -14.98
C SER A 285 -25.33 10.91 -14.58
N ARG A 286 -25.81 12.13 -14.33
CA ARG A 286 -24.97 13.20 -13.77
C ARG A 286 -24.40 12.81 -12.41
N ASP A 287 -25.18 12.13 -11.58
CA ASP A 287 -24.76 11.69 -10.25
C ASP A 287 -23.63 10.65 -10.34
N ASP A 288 -23.66 9.76 -11.33
CA ASP A 288 -22.57 8.83 -11.60
C ASP A 288 -21.27 9.56 -11.93
N VAL A 289 -21.36 10.62 -12.77
CA VAL A 289 -20.21 11.46 -13.12
C VAL A 289 -19.67 12.17 -11.90
N VAL A 290 -20.54 12.81 -11.13
CA VAL A 290 -20.16 13.49 -9.88
C VAL A 290 -19.47 12.54 -8.93
N CYS A 291 -19.97 11.30 -8.82
CA CYS A 291 -19.38 10.27 -7.96
C CYS A 291 -17.94 9.91 -8.36
N VAL A 292 -17.61 9.96 -9.67
CA VAL A 292 -16.28 9.60 -10.17
C VAL A 292 -15.32 10.81 -10.21
N THR A 293 -15.86 12.02 -10.42
CA THR A 293 -15.04 13.25 -10.62
C THR A 293 -14.84 14.07 -9.37
N ARG A 294 -15.79 14.02 -8.42
CA ARG A 294 -15.59 14.70 -7.13
C ARG A 294 -14.60 13.95 -6.26
N GLU A 295 -13.73 14.70 -5.61
CA GLU A 295 -12.71 14.20 -4.68
C GLU A 295 -13.30 13.53 -3.42
N GLU A 296 -14.56 13.11 -3.45
CA GLU A 296 -15.29 12.61 -2.30
C GLU A 296 -15.07 11.11 -2.05
N ILE A 297 -14.91 10.78 -0.78
CA ILE A 297 -14.77 9.40 -0.27
C ILE A 297 -15.99 8.53 -0.60
N LYS A 298 -17.15 9.14 -0.86
CA LYS A 298 -18.42 8.44 -1.14
C LYS A 298 -18.33 7.43 -2.28
N ALA A 299 -17.49 7.69 -3.29
CA ALA A 299 -17.32 6.77 -4.43
C ALA A 299 -16.82 5.38 -4.02
N TRP A 300 -16.17 5.25 -2.85
CA TRP A 300 -15.71 3.97 -2.32
C TRP A 300 -16.83 3.13 -1.70
N PHE A 301 -17.95 3.77 -1.32
CA PHE A 301 -19.04 3.15 -0.56
C PHE A 301 -20.33 2.96 -1.39
N THR A 302 -20.31 3.38 -2.65
CA THR A 302 -21.47 3.18 -3.55
C THR A 302 -21.58 1.72 -3.97
N GLU A 303 -22.81 1.26 -4.24
CA GLU A 303 -23.05 -0.05 -4.84
C GLU A 303 -22.46 -0.14 -6.25
N ASN A 304 -22.36 1.00 -6.92
CA ASN A 304 -21.75 1.10 -8.24
C ASN A 304 -20.22 0.88 -8.14
N PRO A 305 -19.64 0.13 -9.09
CA PRO A 305 -18.22 -0.22 -9.07
C PRO A 305 -17.27 0.93 -9.47
N PHE A 306 -17.69 2.19 -9.34
CA PHE A 306 -16.93 3.38 -9.74
C PHE A 306 -15.61 3.56 -8.98
N HIS A 307 -15.54 3.02 -7.74
CA HIS A 307 -14.29 2.96 -7.01
C HIS A 307 -13.16 2.24 -7.77
N LYS A 308 -13.48 1.48 -8.83
CA LYS A 308 -12.50 0.81 -9.69
C LYS A 308 -11.82 1.76 -10.66
N LEU A 309 -12.38 2.96 -10.89
CA LEU A 309 -11.84 3.99 -11.78
C LEU A 309 -10.95 5.00 -11.07
N ILE A 310 -10.94 4.99 -9.73
CA ILE A 310 -10.30 6.01 -8.89
C ILE A 310 -9.17 5.44 -8.05
N CYS A 311 -8.24 6.30 -7.66
CA CYS A 311 -7.16 6.03 -6.72
C CYS A 311 -7.20 6.97 -5.52
N VAL A 312 -6.51 6.57 -4.47
CA VAL A 312 -6.25 7.37 -3.27
C VAL A 312 -5.01 8.22 -3.51
N LYS A 313 -5.11 9.51 -3.21
CA LYS A 313 -3.98 10.44 -3.15
C LYS A 313 -3.90 11.09 -1.77
N ARG A 314 -2.71 11.12 -1.21
CA ARG A 314 -2.44 11.77 0.07
C ARG A 314 -2.66 13.27 -0.05
N LYS A 315 -3.37 13.81 0.94
CA LYS A 315 -3.53 15.23 1.20
C LYS A 315 -2.96 15.53 2.60
N ARG A 316 -2.25 16.63 2.74
CA ARG A 316 -1.84 17.10 4.06
C ARG A 316 -3.06 17.69 4.76
N GLY A 317 -3.40 17.12 5.91
CA GLY A 317 -4.42 17.65 6.79
C GLY A 317 -3.88 18.77 7.70
N ASN A 318 -4.74 19.32 8.52
CA ASN A 318 -4.35 20.29 9.54
C ASN A 318 -3.43 19.65 10.59
N LEU A 319 -2.53 20.43 11.17
CA LEU A 319 -1.62 19.98 12.25
C LEU A 319 -0.72 18.80 11.90
N GLY A 320 -0.37 18.61 10.62
CA GLY A 320 0.55 17.54 10.19
C GLY A 320 -0.09 16.15 10.12
N THR A 321 -1.40 16.05 10.25
CA THR A 321 -2.14 14.81 10.00
C THR A 321 -2.17 14.48 8.50
N GLU A 322 -2.37 13.23 8.16
CA GLU A 322 -2.62 12.82 6.77
C GLU A 322 -4.12 12.59 6.55
N ASP A 323 -4.58 13.01 5.41
CA ASP A 323 -5.92 12.75 4.86
C ASP A 323 -5.77 12.35 3.40
N PHE A 324 -6.83 11.90 2.76
CA PHE A 324 -6.78 11.53 1.36
C PHE A 324 -7.93 12.13 0.56
N ARG A 325 -7.66 12.30 -0.72
CA ARG A 325 -8.65 12.60 -1.75
C ARG A 325 -8.67 11.48 -2.77
N THR A 326 -9.69 11.42 -3.56
CA THR A 326 -9.79 10.52 -4.71
C THR A 326 -9.34 11.25 -5.97
N ASP A 327 -8.77 10.51 -6.91
CA ASP A 327 -8.42 10.99 -8.23
C ASP A 327 -8.62 9.85 -9.24
N LEU A 328 -8.73 10.13 -10.52
CA LEU A 328 -8.80 9.08 -11.53
C LEU A 328 -7.49 8.31 -11.64
N LEU A 329 -7.57 7.00 -11.84
CA LEU A 329 -6.41 6.09 -11.87
C LEU A 329 -5.39 6.46 -12.94
N SER A 330 -5.85 6.97 -14.10
CA SER A 330 -4.99 7.39 -15.19
C SER A 330 -5.62 8.51 -16.02
N ARG A 331 -4.77 9.25 -16.73
CA ARG A 331 -5.22 10.29 -17.67
C ARG A 331 -6.08 9.72 -18.81
N HIS A 332 -5.80 8.49 -19.24
CA HIS A 332 -6.60 7.78 -20.22
C HIS A 332 -8.04 7.57 -19.74
N LEU A 333 -8.18 7.02 -18.52
CA LEU A 333 -9.50 6.86 -17.90
C LEU A 333 -10.20 8.21 -17.72
N GLY A 334 -9.47 9.26 -17.34
CA GLY A 334 -9.99 10.61 -17.24
C GLY A 334 -10.62 11.07 -18.56
N ARG A 335 -9.91 10.97 -19.67
CA ARG A 335 -10.43 11.33 -20.99
C ARG A 335 -11.66 10.52 -21.37
N ARG A 336 -11.69 9.23 -21.06
CA ARG A 336 -12.86 8.38 -21.33
C ARG A 336 -14.06 8.78 -20.47
N VAL A 337 -13.87 9.02 -19.18
CA VAL A 337 -14.93 9.53 -18.29
C VAL A 337 -15.47 10.82 -18.84
N PHE A 338 -14.63 11.81 -19.20
CA PHE A 338 -15.06 13.08 -19.77
C PHE A 338 -15.83 12.91 -21.08
N SER A 339 -15.45 11.98 -21.95
CA SER A 339 -16.20 11.72 -23.19
C SER A 339 -17.61 11.13 -22.94
N PHE A 340 -17.83 10.48 -21.81
CA PHE A 340 -19.18 10.07 -21.37
C PHE A 340 -19.94 11.26 -20.77
N VAL A 341 -19.25 12.13 -20.04
CA VAL A 341 -19.81 13.35 -19.44
C VAL A 341 -20.39 14.25 -20.53
N GLU A 342 -19.63 14.52 -21.59
CA GLU A 342 -20.08 15.35 -22.73
C GLU A 342 -21.36 14.84 -23.40
N LYS A 343 -21.62 13.53 -23.33
CA LYS A 343 -22.85 12.92 -23.87
C LYS A 343 -24.04 13.02 -22.93
N ILE A 344 -23.82 13.15 -21.64
CA ILE A 344 -24.85 13.11 -20.59
C ILE A 344 -25.21 14.49 -20.09
N ILE A 345 -24.25 15.43 -20.06
CA ILE A 345 -24.43 16.77 -19.51
C ILE A 345 -24.37 17.78 -20.67
N PRO A 346 -25.43 18.60 -20.89
CA PRO A 346 -25.40 19.68 -21.85
C PRO A 346 -24.25 20.67 -21.54
N ILE A 347 -23.60 21.17 -22.59
CA ILE A 347 -22.42 22.05 -22.49
C ILE A 347 -22.65 23.26 -21.57
N ASN A 348 -23.88 23.77 -21.50
CA ASN A 348 -24.24 24.94 -20.69
C ASN A 348 -24.18 24.69 -19.17
N GLU A 349 -24.13 23.46 -18.73
CA GLU A 349 -24.08 23.09 -17.30
C GLU A 349 -22.66 22.69 -16.83
N PHE A 350 -21.68 22.69 -17.74
CA PHE A 350 -20.32 22.27 -17.46
C PHE A 350 -19.55 23.24 -16.55
N CYS A 351 -19.90 24.51 -16.54
CA CYS A 351 -19.20 25.57 -15.78
C CYS A 351 -19.39 25.51 -14.26
N GLY A 352 -20.19 24.60 -13.74
CA GLY A 352 -20.45 24.41 -12.30
C GLY A 352 -19.76 23.21 -11.65
N LEU A 353 -18.91 22.48 -12.40
CA LEU A 353 -18.24 21.26 -11.92
C LEU A 353 -16.72 21.43 -11.67
N GLN A 354 -16.21 22.67 -11.77
CA GLN A 354 -14.83 23.02 -11.41
C GLN A 354 -14.68 23.32 -9.92
#